data_d5760b9f6fa62ff0917fd84cac417cf2
#
_entry.id   d5760b9f6fa62ff0917fd84cac417cf2
#
_cell.length_a   1.000
_cell.length_b   1.000
_cell.length_c   1.000
_cell.angle_alpha   90.00
_cell.angle_beta   90.00
_cell.angle_gamma   90.00
#
_symmetry.space_group_name_H-M   'P 1'
#
loop_
_entity.id
_entity.type
_entity.pdbx_description
1 polymer ?
#
loop_
_entity_poly.entity_id
_entity_poly.type
_entity_poly.pdbx_seq_one_letter_code
_entity_poly.pdbx_strand_id
1 'polypeptide(L)'
;MHSDEGCFMDKFDAIVVGAGPAGCATAYTMAREGLQVLVLERGKYPGAKNMWGGAFFGPVMEEIFPDFWKEAPVERSVSRHTISMLTEHESLSFDFRSDRADKNHGFIILRAKFDQWLAKKAEQAGAIIATSLEADDFLYEGGAVAGVKVGSESFPASVVILADGANSLLAAKAGLRKEFGLHDVK
;
A
#
# COMPACT_ATOMS: atom_id res chain seq x y z
N MET A 1 44.04 -17.43 -3.22
CA MET A 1 43.05 -16.79 -4.06
C MET A 1 41.72 -17.44 -3.72
N HIS A 2 41.00 -16.88 -2.75
CA HIS A 2 39.63 -17.26 -2.47
C HIS A 2 38.78 -16.25 -3.27
N SER A 3 38.10 -16.75 -4.28
CA SER A 3 37.06 -16.00 -4.98
C SER A 3 35.93 -15.82 -4.00
N ASP A 4 35.69 -14.59 -3.56
CA ASP A 4 34.40 -14.17 -3.00
C ASP A 4 33.34 -14.39 -4.07
N GLU A 5 32.73 -15.56 -4.09
CA GLU A 5 31.44 -15.77 -4.72
C GLU A 5 30.42 -15.02 -3.87
N GLY A 6 30.25 -13.72 -4.16
CA GLY A 6 29.14 -12.94 -3.64
C GLY A 6 27.86 -13.70 -3.98
N CYS A 7 27.09 -14.04 -2.96
CA CYS A 7 25.75 -14.57 -3.11
C CYS A 7 24.95 -13.54 -3.94
N PHE A 8 24.89 -13.75 -5.25
CA PHE A 8 24.02 -12.99 -6.13
C PHE A 8 22.59 -13.35 -5.74
N MET A 9 21.94 -12.50 -4.96
CA MET A 9 20.50 -12.61 -4.82
C MET A 9 19.89 -12.46 -6.21
N ASP A 10 19.04 -13.41 -6.58
CA ASP A 10 18.33 -13.34 -7.85
C ASP A 10 17.59 -12.00 -7.94
N LYS A 11 17.68 -11.38 -9.10
CA LYS A 11 17.05 -10.08 -9.37
C LYS A 11 15.54 -10.23 -9.39
N PHE A 12 14.83 -9.48 -8.54
CA PHE A 12 13.38 -9.43 -8.58
C PHE A 12 12.85 -8.74 -9.86
N ASP A 13 11.69 -9.16 -10.34
CA ASP A 13 11.00 -8.43 -11.40
C ASP A 13 10.56 -7.07 -10.89
N ALA A 14 10.04 -7.02 -9.65
CA ALA A 14 9.68 -5.78 -9.00
C ALA A 14 9.96 -5.79 -7.49
N ILE A 15 10.36 -4.62 -6.97
CA ILE A 15 10.33 -4.34 -5.54
C ILE A 15 9.28 -3.26 -5.28
N VAL A 16 8.38 -3.55 -4.35
CA VAL A 16 7.34 -2.62 -3.89
C VAL A 16 7.72 -2.10 -2.51
N VAL A 17 7.82 -0.80 -2.35
CA VAL A 17 8.16 -0.17 -1.08
C VAL A 17 6.89 0.23 -0.34
N GLY A 18 6.61 -0.46 0.76
CA GLY A 18 5.44 -0.29 1.62
C GLY A 18 4.36 -1.35 1.41
N ALA A 19 3.98 -2.06 2.49
CA ALA A 19 2.92 -3.06 2.52
C ALA A 19 1.57 -2.47 3.01
N GLY A 20 1.28 -1.23 2.62
CA GLY A 20 -0.06 -0.65 2.72
C GLY A 20 -0.99 -1.16 1.62
N PRO A 21 -2.26 -0.70 1.56
CA PRO A 21 -3.21 -1.16 0.56
C PRO A 21 -2.72 -1.02 -0.88
N ALA A 22 -2.08 0.09 -1.23
CA ALA A 22 -1.54 0.31 -2.57
C ALA A 22 -0.45 -0.72 -2.90
N GLY A 23 0.53 -0.91 -1.99
CA GLY A 23 1.61 -1.85 -2.21
C GLY A 23 1.15 -3.30 -2.26
N CYS A 24 0.26 -3.71 -1.35
CA CYS A 24 -0.27 -5.08 -1.35
C CYS A 24 -1.14 -5.36 -2.58
N ALA A 25 -1.98 -4.42 -3.02
CA ALA A 25 -2.77 -4.57 -4.23
C ALA A 25 -1.88 -4.69 -5.47
N THR A 26 -0.83 -3.85 -5.56
CA THR A 26 0.17 -3.93 -6.63
C THR A 26 0.88 -5.28 -6.62
N ALA A 27 1.40 -5.70 -5.46
CA ALA A 27 2.12 -6.96 -5.33
C ALA A 27 1.22 -8.16 -5.68
N TYR A 28 -0.03 -8.17 -5.22
CA TYR A 28 -1.01 -9.19 -5.55
C TYR A 28 -1.22 -9.28 -7.08
N THR A 29 -1.46 -8.15 -7.73
CA THR A 29 -1.73 -8.12 -9.16
C THR A 29 -0.53 -8.62 -9.96
N MET A 30 0.68 -8.17 -9.62
CA MET A 30 1.91 -8.59 -10.30
C MET A 30 2.25 -10.06 -10.06
N ALA A 31 2.12 -10.54 -8.82
CA ALA A 31 2.41 -11.94 -8.48
C ALA A 31 1.44 -12.92 -9.15
N ARG A 32 0.18 -12.53 -9.33
CA ARG A 32 -0.79 -13.33 -10.11
C ARG A 32 -0.40 -13.53 -11.57
N GLU A 33 0.34 -12.59 -12.14
CA GLU A 33 0.89 -12.69 -13.51
C GLU A 33 2.22 -13.46 -13.55
N GLY A 34 2.63 -14.04 -12.41
CA GLY A 34 3.83 -14.87 -12.32
C GLY A 34 5.14 -14.10 -12.10
N LEU A 35 5.07 -12.81 -11.82
CA LEU A 35 6.25 -11.99 -11.55
C LEU A 35 6.80 -12.24 -10.13
N GLN A 36 8.12 -12.23 -10.00
CA GLN A 36 8.81 -12.31 -8.71
C GLN A 36 8.79 -10.93 -8.04
N VAL A 37 7.93 -10.78 -7.04
CA VAL A 37 7.70 -9.51 -6.35
C VAL A 37 8.15 -9.58 -4.91
N LEU A 38 9.02 -8.65 -4.51
CA LEU A 38 9.39 -8.40 -3.12
C LEU A 38 8.71 -7.13 -2.62
N VAL A 39 8.03 -7.21 -1.49
CA VAL A 39 7.46 -6.05 -0.79
C VAL A 39 8.29 -5.78 0.46
N LEU A 40 8.80 -4.58 0.61
CA LEU A 40 9.54 -4.13 1.79
C LEU A 40 8.63 -3.29 2.69
N GLU A 41 8.43 -3.73 3.93
CA GLU A 41 7.63 -3.03 4.93
C GLU A 41 8.47 -2.70 6.17
N ARG A 42 8.55 -1.42 6.51
CA ARG A 42 9.32 -0.95 7.68
C ARG A 42 8.67 -1.28 9.02
N GLY A 43 7.39 -1.55 9.06
CA GLY A 43 6.67 -1.97 10.25
C GLY A 43 6.90 -3.44 10.57
N LYS A 44 6.60 -3.84 11.82
CA LYS A 44 6.68 -5.24 12.25
C LYS A 44 5.69 -6.15 11.52
N TYR A 45 4.63 -5.57 10.99
CA TYR A 45 3.61 -6.22 10.17
C TYR A 45 2.90 -5.16 9.32
N PRO A 46 2.28 -5.53 8.20
CA PRO A 46 1.49 -4.61 7.38
C PRO A 46 0.39 -3.93 8.19
N GLY A 47 0.34 -2.60 8.15
CA GLY A 47 -0.61 -1.82 8.96
C GLY A 47 -0.16 -1.51 10.39
N ALA A 48 1.00 -1.96 10.86
CA ALA A 48 1.50 -1.74 12.22
C ALA A 48 1.57 -0.26 12.65
N LYS A 49 1.76 0.64 11.70
CA LYS A 49 1.85 2.09 11.94
C LYS A 49 0.54 2.83 11.67
N ASN A 50 -0.52 2.10 11.31
CA ASN A 50 -1.82 2.68 10.99
C ASN A 50 -2.81 2.47 12.14
N MET A 51 -3.10 3.54 12.86
CA MET A 51 -4.14 3.56 13.92
C MET A 51 -5.51 3.96 13.38
N TRP A 52 -5.67 4.02 12.07
CA TRP A 52 -6.89 4.50 11.43
C TRP A 52 -7.91 3.38 11.24
N GLY A 53 -9.16 3.72 11.52
CA GLY A 53 -10.33 2.97 11.13
C GLY A 53 -11.36 3.93 10.54
N GLY A 54 -12.08 3.52 9.51
CA GLY A 54 -13.05 4.40 8.88
C GLY A 54 -13.73 3.79 7.68
N ALA A 55 -14.44 4.64 6.94
CA ALA A 55 -15.18 4.24 5.75
C ALA A 55 -14.23 3.92 4.61
N PHE A 56 -14.47 2.77 3.99
CA PHE A 56 -13.74 2.25 2.84
C PHE A 56 -14.73 2.06 1.69
N PHE A 57 -14.37 2.55 0.50
CA PHE A 57 -15.19 2.42 -0.69
C PHE A 57 -14.90 1.11 -1.41
N GLY A 58 -15.90 0.21 -1.43
CA GLY A 58 -15.78 -1.16 -1.91
C GLY A 58 -15.54 -1.35 -3.41
N PRO A 59 -16.13 -0.55 -4.33
CA PRO A 59 -16.10 -0.86 -5.76
C PRO A 59 -14.70 -1.07 -6.35
N VAL A 60 -13.72 -0.26 -5.96
CA VAL A 60 -12.33 -0.42 -6.45
C VAL A 60 -11.71 -1.73 -5.97
N MET A 61 -12.02 -2.14 -4.75
CA MET A 61 -11.52 -3.42 -4.22
C MET A 61 -12.20 -4.61 -4.87
N GLU A 62 -13.46 -4.46 -5.25
CA GLU A 62 -14.23 -5.48 -5.96
C GLU A 62 -13.61 -5.86 -7.32
N GLU A 63 -12.99 -4.88 -8.00
CA GLU A 63 -12.29 -5.12 -9.27
C GLU A 63 -11.06 -6.04 -9.08
N ILE A 64 -10.41 -5.94 -7.91
CA ILE A 64 -9.21 -6.74 -7.61
C ILE A 64 -9.57 -8.06 -6.93
N PHE A 65 -10.52 -8.01 -6.01
CA PHE A 65 -10.99 -9.13 -5.20
C PHE A 65 -12.52 -9.19 -5.22
N PRO A 66 -13.12 -9.89 -6.20
CA PRO A 66 -14.56 -10.07 -6.26
C PRO A 66 -15.11 -10.63 -4.93
N ASP A 67 -16.21 -10.07 -4.45
CA ASP A 67 -16.84 -10.49 -3.18
C ASP A 67 -15.93 -10.39 -1.94
N PHE A 68 -14.93 -9.50 -1.95
CA PHE A 68 -13.90 -9.40 -0.91
C PHE A 68 -14.47 -9.32 0.53
N TRP A 69 -15.63 -8.73 0.71
CA TRP A 69 -16.30 -8.59 2.02
C TRP A 69 -16.68 -9.90 2.68
N LYS A 70 -16.75 -11.02 1.93
CA LYS A 70 -17.02 -12.34 2.48
C LYS A 70 -15.83 -12.89 3.27
N GLU A 71 -14.62 -12.40 2.99
CA GLU A 71 -13.38 -12.89 3.57
C GLU A 71 -12.59 -11.81 4.33
N ALA A 72 -12.71 -10.57 3.88
CA ALA A 72 -11.98 -9.45 4.49
C ALA A 72 -12.51 -9.13 5.90
N PRO A 73 -11.65 -8.66 6.81
CA PRO A 73 -12.05 -8.27 8.15
C PRO A 73 -12.75 -6.90 8.13
N VAL A 74 -13.93 -6.86 7.52
CA VAL A 74 -14.80 -5.69 7.55
C VAL A 74 -15.62 -5.68 8.83
N GLU A 75 -15.81 -4.50 9.44
CA GLU A 75 -16.57 -4.37 10.69
C GLU A 75 -18.07 -4.29 10.42
N ARG A 76 -18.47 -3.50 9.44
CA ARG A 76 -19.88 -3.36 8.99
C ARG A 76 -19.97 -2.70 7.62
N SER A 77 -21.10 -2.90 6.95
CA SER A 77 -21.44 -2.14 5.74
C SER A 77 -21.91 -0.72 6.09
N VAL A 78 -21.65 0.22 5.19
CA VAL A 78 -22.09 1.62 5.29
C VAL A 78 -23.30 1.80 4.39
N SER A 79 -24.47 2.07 4.99
CA SER A 79 -25.73 2.30 4.28
C SER A 79 -26.09 3.79 4.17
N ARG A 80 -25.39 4.65 4.91
CA ARG A 80 -25.68 6.08 4.99
C ARG A 80 -24.43 6.88 5.19
N HIS A 81 -24.28 7.95 4.43
CA HIS A 81 -23.22 8.94 4.58
C HIS A 81 -23.85 10.28 4.93
N THR A 82 -23.43 10.87 6.03
CA THR A 82 -23.85 12.21 6.42
C THR A 82 -22.63 13.09 6.57
N ILE A 83 -22.61 14.21 5.85
CA ILE A 83 -21.58 15.24 5.96
C ILE A 83 -22.22 16.47 6.57
N SER A 84 -21.70 16.94 7.68
CA SER A 84 -22.24 18.09 8.40
C SER A 84 -21.19 19.19 8.51
N MET A 85 -21.60 20.42 8.19
CA MET A 85 -20.88 21.65 8.50
C MET A 85 -21.48 22.24 9.75
N LEU A 86 -20.66 22.52 10.74
CA LEU A 86 -21.10 22.95 12.06
C LEU A 86 -20.50 24.32 12.39
N THR A 87 -21.32 25.18 12.99
CA THR A 87 -20.89 26.38 13.72
C THR A 87 -21.23 26.22 15.18
N GLU A 88 -21.01 27.25 16.00
CA GLU A 88 -21.36 27.21 17.43
C GLU A 88 -22.87 27.00 17.66
N HIS A 89 -23.72 27.55 16.78
CA HIS A 89 -25.18 27.56 16.96
C HIS A 89 -25.97 26.96 15.81
N GLU A 90 -25.32 26.62 14.70
CA GLU A 90 -26.01 26.18 13.47
C GLU A 90 -25.33 24.93 12.88
N SER A 91 -26.10 24.14 12.16
CA SER A 91 -25.59 23.01 11.39
C SER A 91 -26.28 22.86 10.05
N LEU A 92 -25.52 22.53 9.03
CA LEU A 92 -26.01 22.11 7.71
C LEU A 92 -25.52 20.70 7.42
N SER A 93 -26.43 19.78 7.12
CA SER A 93 -26.09 18.38 6.86
C SER A 93 -26.56 17.93 5.49
N PHE A 94 -25.71 17.22 4.79
CA PHE A 94 -26.02 16.46 3.59
C PHE A 94 -26.12 14.99 3.95
N ASP A 95 -27.23 14.36 3.62
CA ASP A 95 -27.49 12.95 3.90
C ASP A 95 -27.64 12.17 2.60
N PHE A 96 -26.76 11.21 2.40
CA PHE A 96 -26.81 10.31 1.26
C PHE A 96 -27.12 8.89 1.72
N ARG A 97 -28.16 8.29 1.16
CA ARG A 97 -28.55 6.90 1.35
C ARG A 97 -28.61 6.18 0.01
N SER A 98 -28.27 4.92 -0.01
CA SER A 98 -28.44 4.07 -1.17
C SER A 98 -29.16 2.79 -0.76
N ASP A 99 -30.26 2.50 -1.47
CA ASP A 99 -31.04 1.27 -1.30
C ASP A 99 -30.52 0.11 -2.16
N ARG A 100 -29.41 0.34 -2.86
CA ARG A 100 -28.74 -0.72 -3.64
C ARG A 100 -27.97 -1.64 -2.69
N ALA A 101 -28.70 -2.50 -2.01
CA ALA A 101 -28.15 -3.48 -1.09
C ALA A 101 -27.23 -4.53 -1.75
N ASP A 102 -27.37 -4.69 -3.05
CA ASP A 102 -26.61 -5.62 -3.91
C ASP A 102 -25.22 -5.09 -4.31
N LYS A 103 -24.97 -3.79 -4.17
CA LYS A 103 -23.68 -3.16 -4.47
C LYS A 103 -23.24 -2.36 -3.26
N ASN A 104 -22.67 -3.03 -2.30
CA ASN A 104 -22.14 -2.39 -1.11
C ASN A 104 -21.11 -1.32 -1.48
N HIS A 105 -21.51 -0.08 -1.30
CA HIS A 105 -20.71 1.07 -1.68
C HIS A 105 -19.65 1.43 -0.65
N GLY A 106 -19.69 0.82 0.53
CA GLY A 106 -18.69 1.06 1.56
C GLY A 106 -18.79 0.12 2.75
N PHE A 107 -17.69 0.02 3.44
CA PHE A 107 -17.52 -0.75 4.66
C PHE A 107 -16.75 0.05 5.69
N ILE A 108 -16.96 -0.24 6.97
CA ILE A 108 -16.04 0.20 8.01
C ILE A 108 -14.95 -0.84 8.15
N ILE A 109 -13.71 -0.40 8.10
CA ILE A 109 -12.52 -1.25 8.28
C ILE A 109 -11.62 -0.67 9.36
N LEU A 110 -10.85 -1.56 9.99
CA LEU A 110 -9.69 -1.22 10.82
C LEU A 110 -8.43 -1.57 10.04
N ARG A 111 -7.63 -0.56 9.68
CA ARG A 111 -6.45 -0.71 8.83
C ARG A 111 -5.46 -1.75 9.37
N ALA A 112 -5.27 -1.81 10.68
CA ALA A 112 -4.40 -2.80 11.29
C ALA A 112 -4.80 -4.25 11.00
N LYS A 113 -6.09 -4.55 10.81
CA LYS A 113 -6.59 -5.88 10.42
C LYS A 113 -6.64 -6.04 8.91
N PHE A 114 -7.15 -5.03 8.22
CA PHE A 114 -7.38 -5.06 6.78
C PHE A 114 -6.07 -5.15 6.00
N ASP A 115 -5.06 -4.39 6.38
CA ASP A 115 -3.75 -4.39 5.71
C ASP A 115 -3.07 -5.77 5.82
N GLN A 116 -3.20 -6.45 6.97
CA GLN A 116 -2.67 -7.81 7.13
C GLN A 116 -3.41 -8.83 6.27
N TRP A 117 -4.74 -8.71 6.14
CA TRP A 117 -5.51 -9.57 5.26
C TRP A 117 -5.09 -9.39 3.80
N LEU A 118 -4.92 -8.14 3.37
CA LEU A 118 -4.52 -7.82 2.00
C LEU A 118 -3.10 -8.29 1.71
N ALA A 119 -2.19 -8.15 2.66
CA ALA A 119 -0.84 -8.69 2.58
C ALA A 119 -0.84 -10.21 2.42
N LYS A 120 -1.64 -10.90 3.22
CA LYS A 120 -1.80 -12.36 3.11
C LYS A 120 -2.32 -12.77 1.72
N LYS A 121 -3.21 -11.99 1.11
CA LYS A 121 -3.67 -12.24 -0.27
C LYS A 121 -2.53 -12.10 -1.28
N ALA A 122 -1.66 -11.11 -1.11
CA ALA A 122 -0.48 -10.94 -1.95
C ALA A 122 0.51 -12.10 -1.80
N GLU A 123 0.76 -12.57 -0.56
CA GLU A 123 1.59 -13.75 -0.30
C GLU A 123 1.00 -15.02 -0.91
N GLN A 124 -0.32 -15.22 -0.81
CA GLN A 124 -1.01 -16.35 -1.44
C GLN A 124 -0.91 -16.34 -2.98
N ALA A 125 -0.76 -15.16 -3.57
CA ALA A 125 -0.53 -15.00 -5.01
C ALA A 125 0.94 -15.22 -5.42
N GLY A 126 1.86 -15.35 -4.44
CA GLY A 126 3.29 -15.60 -4.67
C GLY A 126 4.22 -14.42 -4.38
N ALA A 127 3.71 -13.28 -3.90
CA ALA A 127 4.56 -12.17 -3.48
C ALA A 127 5.29 -12.49 -2.16
N ILE A 128 6.50 -11.99 -2.01
CA ILE A 128 7.28 -12.09 -0.77
C ILE A 128 7.11 -10.77 0.00
N ILE A 129 6.63 -10.83 1.24
CA ILE A 129 6.51 -9.65 2.10
C ILE A 129 7.55 -9.72 3.22
N ALA A 130 8.54 -8.84 3.15
CA ALA A 130 9.59 -8.70 4.13
C ALA A 130 9.30 -7.52 5.07
N THR A 131 9.06 -7.83 6.34
CA THR A 131 8.71 -6.84 7.36
C THR A 131 9.92 -6.42 8.19
N SER A 132 9.81 -5.28 8.89
CA SER A 132 10.91 -4.65 9.66
C SER A 132 12.12 -4.27 8.79
N LEU A 133 11.90 -4.09 7.49
CA LEU A 133 12.88 -3.65 6.51
C LEU A 133 12.45 -2.29 5.93
N GLU A 134 13.22 -1.26 6.18
CA GLU A 134 12.99 0.08 5.65
C GLU A 134 13.91 0.31 4.45
N ALA A 135 13.32 0.46 3.26
CA ALA A 135 14.07 0.92 2.10
C ALA A 135 14.44 2.39 2.30
N ASP A 136 15.74 2.67 2.38
CA ASP A 136 16.27 4.00 2.70
C ASP A 136 16.92 4.70 1.52
N ASP A 137 17.31 3.95 0.48
CA ASP A 137 17.89 4.49 -0.75
C ASP A 137 17.62 3.62 -1.97
N PHE A 138 18.03 4.12 -3.14
CA PHE A 138 17.99 3.39 -4.40
C PHE A 138 19.34 2.76 -4.71
N LEU A 139 19.31 1.59 -5.33
CA LEU A 139 20.44 1.03 -6.05
C LEU A 139 20.44 1.59 -7.47
N TYR A 140 21.59 2.12 -7.91
CA TYR A 140 21.73 2.65 -9.27
C TYR A 140 22.77 1.85 -10.06
N GLU A 141 22.42 1.54 -11.31
CA GLU A 141 23.33 0.95 -12.29
C GLU A 141 23.23 1.73 -13.60
N GLY A 142 24.35 2.18 -14.14
CA GLY A 142 24.37 2.96 -15.37
C GLY A 142 23.55 4.25 -15.35
N GLY A 143 23.29 4.82 -14.16
CA GLY A 143 22.46 6.02 -13.98
C GLY A 143 20.96 5.76 -13.88
N ALA A 144 20.53 4.52 -13.99
CA ALA A 144 19.13 4.10 -13.80
C ALA A 144 18.91 3.43 -12.45
N VAL A 145 17.69 3.50 -11.93
CA VAL A 145 17.31 2.74 -10.73
C VAL A 145 17.28 1.25 -11.07
N ALA A 146 18.06 0.46 -10.34
CA ALA A 146 18.25 -0.98 -10.51
C ALA A 146 17.80 -1.78 -9.27
N GLY A 147 17.21 -1.12 -8.28
CA GLY A 147 16.75 -1.74 -7.04
C GLY A 147 16.70 -0.75 -5.87
N VAL A 148 16.69 -1.28 -4.67
CA VAL A 148 16.68 -0.48 -3.43
C VAL A 148 17.76 -0.95 -2.45
N LYS A 149 18.07 -0.10 -1.48
CA LYS A 149 18.96 -0.38 -0.36
C LYS A 149 18.18 -0.40 0.95
N VAL A 150 18.61 -1.28 1.84
CA VAL A 150 18.14 -1.40 3.22
C VAL A 150 19.38 -1.46 4.11
N GLY A 151 19.75 -0.35 4.71
CA GLY A 151 21.03 -0.22 5.43
C GLY A 151 22.22 -0.52 4.51
N SER A 152 22.98 -1.57 4.82
CA SER A 152 24.13 -2.00 4.01
C SER A 152 23.78 -3.00 2.90
N GLU A 153 22.58 -3.55 2.90
CA GLU A 153 22.15 -4.54 1.92
C GLU A 153 21.52 -3.91 0.69
N SER A 154 21.71 -4.56 -0.46
CA SER A 154 21.16 -4.13 -1.75
C SER A 154 20.26 -5.20 -2.32
N PHE A 155 19.08 -4.80 -2.74
CA PHE A 155 18.08 -5.67 -3.35
C PHE A 155 17.90 -5.26 -4.81
N PRO A 156 18.41 -6.04 -5.78
CA PRO A 156 18.28 -5.71 -7.20
C PRO A 156 16.87 -6.01 -7.71
N ALA A 157 16.36 -5.13 -8.58
CA ALA A 157 15.07 -5.32 -9.24
C ALA A 157 15.06 -4.65 -10.62
N SER A 158 14.18 -5.14 -11.50
CA SER A 158 13.94 -4.53 -12.80
C SER A 158 13.12 -3.25 -12.68
N VAL A 159 12.19 -3.20 -11.71
CA VAL A 159 11.32 -2.05 -11.42
C VAL A 159 11.22 -1.85 -9.91
N VAL A 160 11.21 -0.59 -9.48
CA VAL A 160 10.90 -0.20 -8.09
C VAL A 160 9.61 0.59 -8.09
N ILE A 161 8.64 0.13 -7.29
CA ILE A 161 7.33 0.75 -7.14
C ILE A 161 7.24 1.37 -5.75
N LEU A 162 7.04 2.69 -5.70
CA LEU A 162 6.95 3.42 -4.45
C LEU A 162 5.50 3.49 -3.99
N ALA A 163 5.18 2.77 -2.91
CA ALA A 163 3.92 2.77 -2.21
C ALA A 163 4.11 3.19 -0.73
N ASP A 164 5.06 4.10 -0.49
CA ASP A 164 5.60 4.54 0.79
C ASP A 164 4.66 5.49 1.58
N GLY A 165 3.44 5.65 1.09
CA GLY A 165 2.33 6.30 1.77
C GLY A 165 2.36 7.82 1.72
N ALA A 166 1.63 8.48 2.64
CA ALA A 166 1.42 9.92 2.60
C ALA A 166 2.72 10.74 2.76
N ASN A 167 3.68 10.24 3.53
CA ASN A 167 4.96 10.93 3.72
C ASN A 167 5.87 10.81 2.49
N SER A 168 5.80 9.69 1.77
CA SER A 168 6.48 9.46 0.49
C SER A 168 7.95 9.90 0.48
N LEU A 169 8.72 9.45 1.48
CA LEU A 169 10.11 9.90 1.66
C LEU A 169 11.02 9.50 0.49
N LEU A 170 10.88 8.25 0.02
CA LEU A 170 11.64 7.79 -1.15
C LEU A 170 11.13 8.43 -2.45
N ALA A 171 9.82 8.65 -2.59
CA ALA A 171 9.28 9.36 -3.75
C ALA A 171 9.77 10.82 -3.80
N ALA A 172 9.89 11.49 -2.66
CA ALA A 172 10.50 12.80 -2.58
C ALA A 172 12.00 12.77 -2.95
N LYS A 173 12.74 11.77 -2.42
CA LYS A 173 14.16 11.56 -2.74
C LYS A 173 14.40 11.28 -4.23
N ALA A 174 13.46 10.58 -4.88
CA ALA A 174 13.48 10.33 -6.33
C ALA A 174 13.06 11.53 -7.18
N GLY A 175 12.66 12.66 -6.57
CA GLY A 175 12.12 13.81 -7.28
C GLY A 175 10.74 13.60 -7.90
N LEU A 176 10.04 12.51 -7.54
CA LEU A 176 8.71 12.17 -8.05
C LEU A 176 7.58 12.87 -7.29
N ARG A 177 7.88 13.46 -6.14
CA ARG A 177 6.94 14.23 -5.34
C ARG A 177 7.29 15.71 -5.41
N LYS A 178 6.30 16.53 -5.78
CA LYS A 178 6.42 17.98 -5.69
C LYS A 178 6.49 18.39 -4.21
N GLU A 179 7.46 19.23 -3.85
CA GLU A 179 7.43 19.90 -2.55
C GLU A 179 6.32 20.95 -2.56
N PHE A 180 5.44 20.85 -1.56
CA PHE A 180 4.37 21.83 -1.36
C PHE A 180 4.91 22.98 -0.52
N GLY A 181 4.92 24.19 -1.10
CA GLY A 181 5.16 25.43 -0.37
C GLY A 181 3.89 25.90 0.35
N LEU A 182 4.04 26.90 1.24
CA LEU A 182 2.91 27.52 1.96
C LEU A 182 1.81 28.06 1.04
N HIS A 183 2.12 28.35 -0.22
CA HIS A 183 1.17 28.86 -1.21
C HIS A 183 0.42 27.77 -1.98
N ASP A 184 0.83 26.52 -1.86
CA ASP A 184 0.18 25.37 -2.52
C ASP A 184 -0.99 24.81 -1.70
N VAL A 185 -1.13 25.24 -0.44
CA VAL A 185 -2.24 24.87 0.45
C VAL A 185 -3.26 26.03 0.43
N LYS A 186 -4.34 25.85 -0.30
CA LYS A 186 -5.50 26.76 -0.31
C LYS A 186 -6.64 26.16 0.48
#